data_a314a5262ab97a42e8e38bea5a79110b
#
_entry.id   a314a5262ab97a42e8e38bea5a79110b
#
_cell.length_a   1.000
_cell.length_b   1.000
_cell.length_c   1.000
_cell.angle_alpha   90.00
_cell.angle_beta   90.00
_cell.angle_gamma   90.00
#
_symmetry.space_group_name_H-M   'P 1'
#
loop_
_entity.id
_entity.type
_entity.pdbx_description
1 polymer ?
#
loop_
_entity_poly.entity_id
_entity_poly.type
_entity_poly.pdbx_seq_one_letter_code
_entity_poly.pdbx_strand_id
1 'polypeptide(L)'
;MLVNTYHITKDGHVNKITLKPHTSPAISKEVADEPTSKLFTRIQPELPLDILKRKLVIGVGVGSGRGFYEGLARCGIGNFLFMDHDYAEDANVATQHSTVSEIGKRKVNALKERILDINPQANVTAVSLKLDDNLSDEGFESLIGEQLVMHPTDILICGLTDSFRAQARTANLAMKYGTPYLAAQLYAGGEGGEIYFSYPGVTNNSCPRCALGSRYDAYEAGFQNNVTSSASDFFSSLRMNSIEGKIALMLLMYHEDEHSRYSNMLDMVADRNFVQVRMSPFVGEHLGLHVFDRTITPDYGFFDDTVWIPQVPNNEANGFKACPLCGGTGDLLALKGSIADTREV
;
A
#
# COMPACT_ATOMS: atom_id res chain seq x y z
N MET A 1 -12.46 15.22 19.62
CA MET A 1 -11.31 14.85 18.78
C MET A 1 -11.05 15.97 17.80
N LEU A 2 -9.82 16.50 17.73
CA LEU A 2 -9.48 17.57 16.78
C LEU A 2 -9.21 16.93 15.41
N VAL A 3 -9.90 17.37 14.38
CA VAL A 3 -9.64 16.91 13.01
C VAL A 3 -8.62 17.87 12.41
N ASN A 4 -7.43 17.36 12.11
CA ASN A 4 -6.42 18.12 11.41
C ASN A 4 -6.66 17.99 9.90
N THR A 5 -6.89 19.11 9.24
CA THR A 5 -6.94 19.20 7.78
C THR A 5 -5.69 19.97 7.34
N TYR A 6 -5.10 19.56 6.25
CA TYR A 6 -3.91 20.20 5.70
C TYR A 6 -4.28 20.88 4.39
N HIS A 7 -3.81 22.10 4.21
CA HIS A 7 -3.97 22.86 2.98
C HIS A 7 -2.61 23.17 2.40
N ILE A 8 -2.42 22.83 1.14
CA ILE A 8 -1.18 23.12 0.41
C ILE A 8 -1.36 24.41 -0.36
N THR A 9 -0.44 25.33 -0.17
CA THR A 9 -0.35 26.57 -0.94
C THR A 9 0.26 26.30 -2.31
N LYS A 10 0.09 27.22 -3.28
CA LYS A 10 0.62 27.07 -4.64
C LYS A 10 2.14 26.94 -4.74
N ASP A 11 2.85 27.34 -3.69
CA ASP A 11 4.30 27.25 -3.52
C ASP A 11 4.77 26.00 -2.75
N GLY A 12 3.85 25.08 -2.47
CA GLY A 12 4.16 23.76 -1.88
C GLY A 12 4.23 23.73 -0.35
N HIS A 13 3.93 24.87 0.34
CA HIS A 13 3.86 24.86 1.80
C HIS A 13 2.59 24.19 2.32
N VAL A 14 2.74 23.41 3.39
CA VAL A 14 1.64 22.70 4.04
C VAL A 14 1.19 23.47 5.28
N ASN A 15 -0.04 23.97 5.26
CA ASN A 15 -0.66 24.61 6.40
C ASN A 15 -1.60 23.65 7.12
N LYS A 16 -1.34 23.41 8.41
CA LYS A 16 -2.23 22.62 9.26
C LYS A 16 -3.43 23.49 9.65
N ILE A 17 -4.62 23.06 9.25
CA ILE A 17 -5.88 23.66 9.65
C ILE A 17 -6.55 22.74 10.66
N THR A 18 -6.69 23.21 11.89
CA THR A 18 -7.41 22.48 12.93
C THR A 18 -8.89 22.81 12.83
N LEU A 19 -9.71 21.88 12.34
CA LEU A 19 -11.16 22.04 12.32
C LEU A 19 -11.76 21.59 13.65
N LYS A 20 -12.73 22.37 14.16
CA LYS A 20 -13.54 21.94 15.29
C LYS A 20 -14.34 20.69 14.88
N PRO A 21 -14.50 19.69 15.75
CA PRO A 21 -15.19 18.46 15.41
C PRO A 21 -16.62 18.73 14.99
N HIS A 22 -17.00 18.21 13.84
CA HIS A 22 -18.40 17.95 13.53
C HIS A 22 -18.86 16.87 14.52
N THR A 23 -19.87 17.13 15.30
CA THR A 23 -20.42 16.16 16.24
C THR A 23 -21.07 15.02 15.46
N SER A 24 -20.29 13.97 15.17
CA SER A 24 -20.89 12.66 14.89
C SER A 24 -21.71 12.22 16.11
N PRO A 25 -22.84 11.51 15.94
CA PRO A 25 -23.60 10.98 17.08
C PRO A 25 -22.64 10.20 17.98
N ALA A 26 -22.65 10.54 19.25
CA ALA A 26 -21.77 9.98 20.24
C ALA A 26 -21.88 8.45 20.22
N ILE A 27 -20.81 7.77 19.82
CA ILE A 27 -20.57 6.40 20.24
C ILE A 27 -20.69 6.44 21.76
N SER A 28 -21.57 5.65 22.33
CA SER A 28 -21.81 5.66 23.77
C SER A 28 -20.46 5.55 24.48
N LYS A 29 -20.22 6.42 25.45
CA LYS A 29 -18.96 6.51 26.18
C LYS A 29 -18.48 5.16 26.74
N GLU A 30 -19.42 4.24 26.96
CA GLU A 30 -19.20 2.87 27.43
C GLU A 30 -18.41 1.98 26.47
N VAL A 31 -18.50 2.19 25.15
CA VAL A 31 -17.71 1.42 24.16
C VAL A 31 -16.27 1.93 24.05
N ALA A 32 -16.07 3.23 24.28
CA ALA A 32 -14.73 3.84 24.18
C ALA A 32 -13.83 3.54 25.40
N ASP A 33 -14.41 3.20 26.54
CA ASP A 33 -13.70 2.90 27.80
C ASP A 33 -13.45 1.39 28.01
N GLU A 34 -13.98 0.50 27.14
CA GLU A 34 -13.67 -0.93 27.22
C GLU A 34 -12.22 -1.19 26.78
N PRO A 35 -11.46 -2.00 27.52
CA PRO A 35 -10.09 -2.35 27.14
C PRO A 35 -10.08 -2.97 25.74
N THR A 36 -9.18 -2.50 24.87
CA THR A 36 -8.93 -3.01 23.50
C THR A 36 -8.77 -4.54 23.49
N SER A 37 -8.37 -5.11 24.61
CA SER A 37 -8.23 -6.56 24.81
C SER A 37 -9.46 -7.36 24.43
N LYS A 38 -10.67 -6.82 24.56
CA LYS A 38 -11.88 -7.58 24.21
C LYS A 38 -12.15 -7.63 22.70
N LEU A 39 -11.87 -6.57 21.96
CA LEU A 39 -12.09 -6.52 20.51
C LEU A 39 -11.23 -7.55 19.76
N PHE A 40 -10.00 -7.75 20.20
CA PHE A 40 -9.00 -8.55 19.52
C PHE A 40 -8.67 -9.90 20.19
N THR A 41 -9.41 -10.32 21.22
CA THR A 41 -9.13 -11.53 22.01
C THR A 41 -9.02 -12.80 21.17
N ARG A 42 -9.78 -12.91 20.08
CA ARG A 42 -9.74 -14.10 19.21
C ARG A 42 -8.51 -14.20 18.33
N ILE A 43 -7.87 -13.08 18.03
CA ILE A 43 -6.67 -13.04 17.18
C ILE A 43 -5.38 -12.88 17.99
N GLN A 44 -5.47 -12.51 19.25
CA GLN A 44 -4.33 -12.28 20.14
C GLN A 44 -3.35 -13.46 20.24
N PRO A 45 -3.78 -14.73 20.21
CA PRO A 45 -2.85 -15.85 20.17
C PRO A 45 -1.99 -15.91 18.90
N GLU A 46 -2.46 -15.32 17.80
CA GLU A 46 -1.80 -15.36 16.49
C GLU A 46 -1.08 -14.06 16.13
N LEU A 47 -1.51 -12.94 16.72
CA LEU A 47 -1.01 -11.60 16.41
C LEU A 47 -0.67 -10.86 17.70
N PRO A 48 0.59 -10.42 17.89
CA PRO A 48 1.02 -9.66 19.06
C PRO A 48 0.49 -8.23 18.98
N LEU A 49 -0.63 -7.98 19.60
CA LEU A 49 -1.32 -6.68 19.56
C LEU A 49 -0.48 -5.53 20.10
N ASP A 50 0.38 -5.79 21.08
CA ASP A 50 1.28 -4.77 21.64
C ASP A 50 2.29 -4.26 20.64
N ILE A 51 2.66 -5.10 19.68
CA ILE A 51 3.53 -4.73 18.56
C ILE A 51 2.69 -3.97 17.53
N LEU A 52 1.60 -4.57 17.06
CA LEU A 52 0.79 -4.03 15.96
C LEU A 52 0.18 -2.66 16.28
N LYS A 53 -0.19 -2.41 17.54
CA LYS A 53 -0.70 -1.08 17.94
C LYS A 53 0.31 0.06 17.80
N ARG A 54 1.62 -0.24 17.78
CA ARG A 54 2.67 0.77 17.57
C ARG A 54 2.91 1.05 16.09
N LYS A 55 2.60 0.09 15.20
CA LYS A 55 2.89 0.17 13.78
C LYS A 55 2.08 1.27 13.10
N LEU A 56 2.70 1.91 12.10
CA LEU A 56 2.10 2.94 11.25
C LEU A 56 1.97 2.40 9.82
N VAL A 57 0.80 2.58 9.24
CA VAL A 57 0.56 2.34 7.81
C VAL A 57 0.28 3.66 7.12
N ILE A 58 1.12 4.03 6.18
CA ILE A 58 0.93 5.19 5.31
C ILE A 58 0.37 4.70 3.99
N GLY A 59 -0.88 5.03 3.70
CA GLY A 59 -1.58 4.62 2.49
C GLY A 59 -1.71 5.75 1.48
N VAL A 60 -1.12 5.59 0.31
CA VAL A 60 -1.31 6.46 -0.86
C VAL A 60 -2.25 5.75 -1.82
N GLY A 61 -3.45 6.32 -2.01
CA GLY A 61 -4.58 5.68 -2.65
C GLY A 61 -5.39 4.82 -1.69
N VAL A 62 -6.68 5.12 -1.56
CA VAL A 62 -7.61 4.42 -0.67
C VAL A 62 -8.89 3.95 -1.40
N GLY A 63 -8.81 3.78 -2.72
CA GLY A 63 -9.90 3.25 -3.53
C GLY A 63 -10.08 1.75 -3.36
N SER A 64 -9.60 0.95 -4.31
CA SER A 64 -9.70 -0.53 -4.30
C SER A 64 -8.95 -1.18 -3.14
N GLY A 65 -7.89 -0.55 -2.62
CA GLY A 65 -7.15 -0.99 -1.43
C GLY A 65 -7.88 -0.77 -0.09
N ARG A 66 -9.09 -0.24 -0.09
CA ARG A 66 -9.83 0.07 1.14
C ARG A 66 -10.04 -1.15 2.04
N GLY A 67 -10.41 -2.30 1.47
CA GLY A 67 -10.59 -3.55 2.23
C GLY A 67 -9.30 -4.03 2.90
N PHE A 68 -8.15 -3.77 2.30
CA PHE A 68 -6.84 -4.02 2.90
C PHE A 68 -6.63 -3.21 4.19
N TYR A 69 -6.88 -1.89 4.15
CA TYR A 69 -6.73 -1.04 5.34
C TYR A 69 -7.72 -1.39 6.44
N GLU A 70 -8.98 -1.68 6.11
CA GLU A 70 -9.97 -2.19 7.06
C GLU A 70 -9.52 -3.53 7.67
N GLY A 71 -8.93 -4.41 6.87
CA GLY A 71 -8.33 -5.66 7.32
C GLY A 71 -7.21 -5.47 8.33
N LEU A 72 -6.30 -4.53 8.07
CA LEU A 72 -5.22 -4.18 9.00
C LEU A 72 -5.74 -3.60 10.33
N ALA A 73 -6.77 -2.77 10.29
CA ALA A 73 -7.42 -2.27 11.50
C ALA A 73 -8.02 -3.40 12.33
N ARG A 74 -8.62 -4.43 11.68
CA ARG A 74 -9.12 -5.66 12.34
C ARG A 74 -8.01 -6.52 12.93
N CYS A 75 -6.78 -6.40 12.40
CA CYS A 75 -5.59 -7.04 12.96
C CYS A 75 -4.97 -6.26 14.13
N GLY A 76 -5.47 -5.07 14.47
CA GLY A 76 -5.00 -4.30 15.61
C GLY A 76 -3.92 -3.27 15.29
N ILE A 77 -3.67 -2.95 14.01
CA ILE A 77 -2.79 -1.84 13.64
C ILE A 77 -3.32 -0.55 14.28
N GLY A 78 -2.42 0.18 14.96
CA GLY A 78 -2.80 1.32 15.79
C GLY A 78 -2.68 2.69 15.13
N ASN A 79 -1.89 2.83 14.05
CA ASN A 79 -1.69 4.14 13.44
C ASN A 79 -1.83 4.08 11.92
N PHE A 80 -2.55 5.04 11.36
CA PHE A 80 -2.77 5.17 9.93
C PHE A 80 -2.62 6.62 9.47
N LEU A 81 -2.02 6.81 8.31
CA LEU A 81 -2.04 8.06 7.56
C LEU A 81 -2.49 7.75 6.14
N PHE A 82 -3.60 8.34 5.71
CA PHE A 82 -4.15 8.12 4.37
C PHE A 82 -4.03 9.37 3.51
N MET A 83 -3.60 9.18 2.26
CA MET A 83 -3.52 10.22 1.23
C MET A 83 -4.35 9.80 0.02
N ASP A 84 -5.35 10.59 -0.31
CA ASP A 84 -6.15 10.44 -1.54
C ASP A 84 -6.91 11.75 -1.76
N HIS A 85 -7.05 12.19 -3.00
CA HIS A 85 -7.71 13.45 -3.33
C HIS A 85 -9.16 13.28 -3.79
N ASP A 86 -9.60 12.03 -4.01
CA ASP A 86 -10.89 11.72 -4.59
C ASP A 86 -12.05 11.79 -3.59
N TYR A 87 -13.24 11.87 -4.17
CA TYR A 87 -14.51 11.62 -3.49
C TYR A 87 -15.00 10.21 -3.75
N ALA A 88 -15.78 9.67 -2.83
CA ALA A 88 -16.55 8.45 -3.08
C ALA A 88 -17.70 8.76 -4.05
N GLU A 89 -17.78 7.96 -5.11
CA GLU A 89 -18.76 8.08 -6.17
C GLU A 89 -19.68 6.86 -6.23
N ASP A 90 -20.81 6.96 -6.93
CA ASP A 90 -21.77 5.86 -7.09
C ASP A 90 -21.09 4.59 -7.62
N ALA A 91 -20.23 4.72 -8.63
CA ALA A 91 -19.49 3.59 -9.22
C ALA A 91 -18.57 2.88 -8.23
N ASN A 92 -18.13 3.54 -7.17
CA ASN A 92 -17.24 2.96 -6.18
C ASN A 92 -17.95 1.95 -5.25
N VAL A 93 -19.28 2.04 -5.13
CA VAL A 93 -20.06 1.13 -4.28
C VAL A 93 -19.95 -0.32 -4.75
N ALA A 94 -19.95 -0.54 -6.05
CA ALA A 94 -19.86 -1.89 -6.64
C ALA A 94 -18.42 -2.44 -6.70
N THR A 95 -17.40 -1.59 -6.62
CA THR A 95 -16.01 -1.95 -6.94
C THR A 95 -15.01 -1.75 -5.81
N GLN A 96 -15.30 -0.87 -4.83
CA GLN A 96 -14.32 -0.38 -3.85
C GLN A 96 -14.87 -0.36 -2.43
N HIS A 97 -15.25 -1.39 -1.79
CA HIS A 97 -15.67 -1.39 -0.36
C HIS A 97 -16.43 -0.13 0.15
N SER A 98 -16.92 0.72 -0.76
CA SER A 98 -17.68 1.93 -0.45
C SER A 98 -19.15 1.59 -0.20
N THR A 99 -19.85 2.44 0.55
CA THR A 99 -21.30 2.31 0.77
C THR A 99 -22.04 3.53 0.25
N VAL A 100 -23.34 3.39 0.00
CA VAL A 100 -24.18 4.51 -0.47
C VAL A 100 -24.12 5.73 0.46
N SER A 101 -23.98 5.52 1.77
CA SER A 101 -23.88 6.60 2.76
C SER A 101 -22.56 7.39 2.72
N GLU A 102 -21.60 6.92 1.95
CA GLU A 102 -20.29 7.55 1.79
C GLU A 102 -20.18 8.39 0.51
N ILE A 103 -21.13 8.24 -0.43
CA ILE A 103 -21.15 8.99 -1.69
C ILE A 103 -21.08 10.50 -1.39
N GLY A 104 -20.15 11.18 -2.09
CA GLY A 104 -19.88 12.60 -1.91
C GLY A 104 -18.91 12.94 -0.75
N LYS A 105 -18.52 11.98 0.07
CA LYS A 105 -17.45 12.20 1.06
C LYS A 105 -16.06 12.05 0.42
N ARG A 106 -15.06 12.75 0.94
CA ARG A 106 -13.66 12.45 0.61
C ARG A 106 -13.35 11.00 0.97
N LYS A 107 -12.74 10.22 0.05
CA LYS A 107 -12.42 8.80 0.28
C LYS A 107 -11.63 8.59 1.56
N VAL A 108 -10.63 9.44 1.84
CA VAL A 108 -9.82 9.36 3.08
C VAL A 108 -10.63 9.58 4.35
N ASN A 109 -11.63 10.46 4.32
CA ASN A 109 -12.48 10.71 5.49
C ASN A 109 -13.47 9.56 5.72
N ALA A 110 -14.06 9.03 4.66
CA ALA A 110 -14.92 7.86 4.73
C ALA A 110 -14.16 6.65 5.29
N LEU A 111 -12.92 6.40 4.80
CA LEU A 111 -12.08 5.33 5.32
C LEU A 111 -11.70 5.57 6.79
N LYS A 112 -11.35 6.80 7.19
CA LYS A 112 -11.06 7.13 8.58
C LYS A 112 -12.24 6.80 9.50
N GLU A 113 -13.46 7.18 9.12
CA GLU A 113 -14.67 6.84 9.90
C GLU A 113 -14.80 5.32 10.07
N ARG A 114 -14.59 4.55 9.00
CA ARG A 114 -14.65 3.08 9.01
C ARG A 114 -13.57 2.46 9.89
N ILE A 115 -12.33 2.94 9.80
CA ILE A 115 -11.24 2.44 10.64
C ILE A 115 -11.55 2.67 12.12
N LEU A 116 -12.06 3.86 12.48
CA LEU A 116 -12.42 4.18 13.87
C LEU A 116 -13.64 3.39 14.36
N ASP A 117 -14.55 2.99 13.47
CA ASP A 117 -15.67 2.08 13.81
C ASP A 117 -15.18 0.64 14.06
N ILE A 118 -14.11 0.21 13.36
CA ILE A 118 -13.49 -1.11 13.54
C ILE A 118 -12.55 -1.12 14.75
N ASN A 119 -11.68 -0.12 14.86
CA ASN A 119 -10.70 0.03 15.93
C ASN A 119 -10.78 1.45 16.52
N PRO A 120 -11.62 1.67 17.52
CA PRO A 120 -11.84 3.00 18.12
C PRO A 120 -10.60 3.63 18.75
N GLN A 121 -9.57 2.82 19.04
CA GLN A 121 -8.31 3.30 19.62
C GLN A 121 -7.25 3.64 18.57
N ALA A 122 -7.51 3.39 17.29
CA ALA A 122 -6.58 3.74 16.25
C ALA A 122 -6.41 5.27 16.14
N ASN A 123 -5.18 5.69 15.88
CA ASN A 123 -4.86 7.05 15.50
C ASN A 123 -4.88 7.15 13.96
N VAL A 124 -5.82 7.93 13.40
CA VAL A 124 -6.02 8.00 11.95
C VAL A 124 -5.92 9.44 11.46
N THR A 125 -4.93 9.69 10.62
CA THR A 125 -4.75 10.95 9.90
C THR A 125 -5.26 10.78 8.47
N ALA A 126 -6.20 11.63 8.05
CA ALA A 126 -6.75 11.65 6.70
C ALA A 126 -6.31 12.93 5.99
N VAL A 127 -5.62 12.80 4.87
CA VAL A 127 -5.07 13.90 4.08
C VAL A 127 -5.70 13.87 2.69
N SER A 128 -6.58 14.83 2.40
CA SER A 128 -7.20 14.95 1.08
C SER A 128 -6.24 15.63 0.11
N LEU A 129 -5.30 14.86 -0.41
CA LEU A 129 -4.20 15.33 -1.23
C LEU A 129 -3.82 14.29 -2.29
N LYS A 130 -3.42 14.76 -3.46
CA LYS A 130 -2.77 13.96 -4.49
C LYS A 130 -1.25 13.97 -4.26
N LEU A 131 -0.65 12.78 -4.21
CA LEU A 131 0.80 12.65 -4.22
C LEU A 131 1.30 12.83 -5.67
N ASP A 132 1.49 14.06 -6.07
CA ASP A 132 2.04 14.45 -7.37
C ASP A 132 3.25 15.38 -7.17
N ASP A 133 3.82 15.90 -8.25
CA ASP A 133 5.02 16.73 -8.22
C ASP A 133 4.84 18.08 -7.49
N ASN A 134 3.61 18.48 -7.17
CA ASN A 134 3.34 19.71 -6.43
C ASN A 134 3.62 19.57 -4.93
N LEU A 135 3.61 18.34 -4.40
CA LEU A 135 4.00 18.09 -3.00
C LEU A 135 5.51 17.83 -2.95
N SER A 136 6.29 18.74 -2.35
CA SER A 136 7.72 18.51 -2.14
C SER A 136 7.96 17.40 -1.08
N ASP A 137 9.20 16.91 -1.00
CA ASP A 137 9.58 15.93 0.03
C ASP A 137 9.44 16.54 1.43
N GLU A 138 9.81 17.81 1.60
CA GLU A 138 9.62 18.53 2.87
C GLU A 138 8.13 18.70 3.22
N GLY A 139 7.28 18.89 2.20
CA GLY A 139 5.84 18.89 2.35
C GLY A 139 5.31 17.54 2.84
N PHE A 140 5.81 16.44 2.27
CA PHE A 140 5.48 15.10 2.72
C PHE A 140 5.98 14.83 4.15
N GLU A 141 7.21 15.22 4.47
CA GLU A 141 7.77 15.12 5.81
C GLU A 141 6.94 15.90 6.85
N SER A 142 6.45 17.08 6.48
CA SER A 142 5.56 17.88 7.33
C SER A 142 4.22 17.20 7.62
N LEU A 143 3.72 16.39 6.69
CA LEU A 143 2.48 15.61 6.87
C LEU A 143 2.68 14.41 7.79
N ILE A 144 3.83 13.74 7.69
CA ILE A 144 4.19 12.61 8.57
C ILE A 144 4.59 13.14 9.96
N GLY A 145 5.23 14.32 10.02
CA GLY A 145 5.54 15.06 11.22
C GLY A 145 6.26 14.26 12.30
N GLU A 146 5.68 14.21 13.49
CA GLU A 146 6.24 13.51 14.65
C GLU A 146 6.41 11.99 14.43
N GLN A 147 5.75 11.42 13.42
CA GLN A 147 5.82 9.99 13.13
C GLN A 147 7.15 9.59 12.47
N LEU A 148 7.93 10.54 11.93
CA LEU A 148 9.28 10.29 11.43
C LEU A 148 10.28 9.88 12.51
N VAL A 149 9.97 10.12 13.80
CA VAL A 149 10.80 9.65 14.92
C VAL A 149 10.62 8.16 15.23
N MET A 150 9.63 7.51 14.62
CA MET A 150 9.45 6.06 14.71
C MET A 150 10.62 5.34 14.05
N HIS A 151 10.88 4.13 14.53
CA HIS A 151 11.86 3.28 13.83
C HIS A 151 11.35 2.99 12.40
N PRO A 152 12.19 3.07 11.36
CA PRO A 152 11.74 2.87 9.98
C PRO A 152 10.96 1.58 9.74
N THR A 153 11.31 0.49 10.45
CA THR A 153 10.62 -0.81 10.35
C THR A 153 9.26 -0.84 11.05
N ASP A 154 8.91 0.19 11.81
CA ASP A 154 7.56 0.35 12.38
C ASP A 154 6.60 1.04 11.40
N ILE A 155 7.09 1.47 10.25
CA ILE A 155 6.34 2.19 9.23
C ILE A 155 6.25 1.33 7.98
N LEU A 156 5.05 1.07 7.48
CA LEU A 156 4.81 0.49 6.16
C LEU A 156 4.23 1.56 5.24
N ILE A 157 4.91 1.84 4.13
CA ILE A 157 4.39 2.74 3.10
C ILE A 157 3.73 1.91 2.00
N CYS A 158 2.49 2.27 1.63
CA CYS A 158 1.69 1.55 0.65
C CYS A 158 1.32 2.46 -0.52
N GLY A 159 1.60 2.01 -1.75
CA GLY A 159 1.19 2.65 -3.01
C GLY A 159 0.06 1.87 -3.66
N LEU A 160 -1.19 2.09 -3.23
CA LEU A 160 -2.39 1.40 -3.74
C LEU A 160 -3.24 2.35 -4.60
N THR A 161 -2.61 2.94 -5.59
CA THR A 161 -3.20 3.89 -6.54
C THR A 161 -3.07 3.38 -7.97
N ASP A 162 -3.98 3.75 -8.84
CA ASP A 162 -3.96 3.48 -10.28
C ASP A 162 -2.91 4.31 -11.04
N SER A 163 -2.37 5.36 -10.43
CA SER A 163 -1.29 6.17 -11.00
C SER A 163 0.07 5.50 -10.78
N PHE A 164 0.68 4.96 -11.83
CA PHE A 164 2.03 4.41 -11.75
C PHE A 164 3.05 5.42 -11.24
N ARG A 165 2.97 6.70 -11.68
CA ARG A 165 3.86 7.76 -11.22
C ARG A 165 3.76 7.98 -9.71
N ALA A 166 2.55 7.98 -9.16
CA ALA A 166 2.35 8.06 -7.71
C ALA A 166 2.87 6.82 -6.98
N GLN A 167 2.72 5.61 -7.55
CA GLN A 167 3.30 4.39 -6.98
C GLN A 167 4.83 4.45 -6.98
N ALA A 168 5.45 4.84 -8.09
CA ALA A 168 6.90 4.94 -8.21
C ALA A 168 7.47 5.98 -7.23
N ARG A 169 6.82 7.15 -7.11
CA ARG A 169 7.18 8.14 -6.10
C ARG A 169 7.02 7.62 -4.68
N THR A 170 5.94 6.91 -4.39
CA THR A 170 5.71 6.29 -3.07
C THR A 170 6.82 5.28 -2.74
N ALA A 171 7.28 4.52 -3.75
CA ALA A 171 8.42 3.63 -3.62
C ALA A 171 9.72 4.39 -3.31
N ASN A 172 9.98 5.50 -4.03
CA ASN A 172 11.16 6.34 -3.78
C ASN A 172 11.14 6.93 -2.35
N LEU A 173 9.97 7.36 -1.85
CA LEU A 173 9.81 7.79 -0.47
C LEU A 173 10.16 6.68 0.52
N ALA A 174 9.64 5.47 0.32
CA ALA A 174 9.96 4.33 1.18
C ALA A 174 11.45 4.01 1.20
N MET A 175 12.10 4.02 0.03
CA MET A 175 13.56 3.81 -0.07
C MET A 175 14.35 4.94 0.59
N LYS A 176 13.96 6.21 0.37
CA LYS A 176 14.60 7.37 0.99
C LYS A 176 14.61 7.28 2.50
N TYR A 177 13.51 6.84 3.11
CA TYR A 177 13.39 6.70 4.57
C TYR A 177 13.86 5.34 5.09
N GLY A 178 14.10 4.38 4.21
CA GLY A 178 14.49 3.02 4.58
C GLY A 178 13.36 2.25 5.28
N THR A 179 12.12 2.46 4.85
CA THR A 179 10.92 1.79 5.38
C THR A 179 10.51 0.62 4.49
N PRO A 180 9.84 -0.41 5.04
CA PRO A 180 9.09 -1.37 4.25
C PRO A 180 8.10 -0.71 3.28
N TYR A 181 7.93 -1.32 2.11
CA TYR A 181 7.05 -0.83 1.04
C TYR A 181 6.17 -1.94 0.49
N LEU A 182 4.95 -1.58 0.10
CA LEU A 182 4.02 -2.44 -0.61
C LEU A 182 3.28 -1.64 -1.67
N ALA A 183 3.26 -2.16 -2.89
CA ALA A 183 2.42 -1.63 -3.96
C ALA A 183 1.63 -2.76 -4.60
N ALA A 184 0.42 -2.47 -5.02
CA ALA A 184 -0.40 -3.41 -5.75
C ALA A 184 -1.16 -2.70 -6.87
N GLN A 185 -1.45 -3.47 -7.90
CA GLN A 185 -2.27 -3.04 -9.01
C GLN A 185 -3.18 -4.18 -9.46
N LEU A 186 -4.47 -3.87 -9.55
CA LEU A 186 -5.45 -4.74 -10.18
C LEU A 186 -5.52 -4.41 -11.67
N TYR A 187 -5.50 -5.42 -12.52
CA TYR A 187 -5.60 -5.23 -13.96
C TYR A 187 -7.05 -5.00 -14.40
N ALA A 188 -7.19 -4.46 -15.60
CA ALA A 188 -8.49 -4.19 -16.20
C ALA A 188 -9.41 -5.43 -16.15
N GLY A 189 -10.68 -5.23 -15.84
CA GLY A 189 -11.66 -6.31 -15.73
C GLY A 189 -11.54 -7.17 -14.47
N GLY A 190 -10.52 -6.94 -13.61
CA GLY A 190 -10.30 -7.77 -12.43
C GLY A 190 -9.77 -9.17 -12.73
N GLU A 191 -9.27 -9.41 -13.94
CA GLU A 191 -8.82 -10.75 -14.37
C GLU A 191 -7.49 -11.17 -13.75
N GLY A 192 -6.75 -10.24 -13.19
CA GLY A 192 -5.48 -10.48 -12.50
C GLY A 192 -4.95 -9.23 -11.85
N GLY A 193 -3.81 -9.38 -11.20
CA GLY A 193 -3.12 -8.26 -10.55
C GLY A 193 -1.68 -8.60 -10.20
N GLU A 194 -1.01 -7.64 -9.64
CA GLU A 194 0.36 -7.81 -9.18
C GLU A 194 0.59 -7.05 -7.88
N ILE A 195 1.54 -7.55 -7.10
CA ILE A 195 1.98 -6.95 -5.85
C ILE A 195 3.50 -6.94 -5.87
N TYR A 196 4.08 -5.77 -5.62
CA TYR A 196 5.49 -5.63 -5.28
C TYR A 196 5.61 -5.26 -3.81
N PHE A 197 6.58 -5.85 -3.12
CA PHE A 197 6.89 -5.47 -1.75
C PHE A 197 8.39 -5.44 -1.53
N SER A 198 8.82 -4.67 -0.53
CA SER A 198 10.22 -4.63 -0.13
C SER A 198 10.40 -4.38 1.35
N TYR A 199 11.49 -4.92 1.87
CA TYR A 199 11.98 -4.68 3.22
C TYR A 199 13.49 -4.41 3.15
N PRO A 200 13.95 -3.19 3.47
CA PRO A 200 15.37 -2.83 3.37
C PRO A 200 16.26 -3.76 4.21
N GLY A 201 17.32 -4.26 3.57
CA GLY A 201 18.24 -5.20 4.20
C GLY A 201 17.85 -6.69 4.11
N VAL A 202 16.62 -6.99 3.67
CA VAL A 202 16.11 -8.37 3.55
C VAL A 202 15.80 -8.72 2.10
N THR A 203 14.94 -7.95 1.43
CA THR A 203 14.57 -8.19 0.02
C THR A 203 15.56 -7.47 -0.92
N ASN A 204 16.83 -7.87 -0.89
CA ASN A 204 17.92 -7.16 -1.59
C ASN A 204 18.12 -7.60 -3.05
N ASN A 205 17.19 -8.35 -3.64
CA ASN A 205 17.38 -8.88 -4.99
C ASN A 205 16.85 -7.94 -6.07
N SER A 206 15.88 -7.09 -5.75
CA SER A 206 15.22 -6.24 -6.75
C SER A 206 14.63 -5.01 -6.10
N CYS A 207 15.07 -3.83 -6.51
CA CYS A 207 14.39 -2.59 -6.19
C CYS A 207 13.11 -2.45 -7.04
N PRO A 208 12.19 -1.50 -6.73
CA PRO A 208 10.97 -1.32 -7.51
C PRO A 208 11.22 -1.12 -9.00
N ARG A 209 12.28 -0.37 -9.35
CA ARG A 209 12.65 -0.13 -10.76
C ARG A 209 13.21 -1.39 -11.44
N CYS A 210 13.85 -2.29 -10.71
CA CYS A 210 14.24 -3.59 -11.26
C CYS A 210 13.01 -4.45 -11.56
N ALA A 211 12.12 -4.59 -10.59
CA ALA A 211 10.94 -5.45 -10.70
C ALA A 211 9.93 -4.96 -11.75
N LEU A 212 9.76 -3.64 -11.86
CA LEU A 212 8.76 -3.00 -12.71
C LEU A 212 9.39 -2.24 -13.90
N GLY A 213 10.59 -2.64 -14.32
CA GLY A 213 11.40 -1.92 -15.31
C GLY A 213 10.66 -1.56 -16.58
N SER A 214 9.89 -2.49 -17.16
CA SER A 214 9.10 -2.25 -18.38
C SER A 214 8.07 -1.12 -18.23
N ARG A 215 7.53 -0.92 -17.02
CA ARG A 215 6.60 0.19 -16.76
C ARG A 215 7.33 1.52 -16.68
N TYR A 216 8.45 1.55 -15.97
CA TYR A 216 9.29 2.75 -15.92
C TYR A 216 9.71 3.17 -17.34
N ASP A 217 10.18 2.22 -18.14
CA ASP A 217 10.60 2.49 -19.53
C ASP A 217 9.42 3.00 -20.39
N ALA A 218 8.23 2.44 -20.22
CA ALA A 218 7.03 2.89 -20.93
C ALA A 218 6.65 4.34 -20.56
N TYR A 219 6.68 4.68 -19.26
CA TYR A 219 6.36 6.04 -18.81
C TYR A 219 7.43 7.06 -19.20
N GLU A 220 8.71 6.69 -19.17
CA GLU A 220 9.79 7.50 -19.68
C GLU A 220 9.67 7.75 -21.19
N ALA A 221 9.16 6.77 -21.93
CA ALA A 221 8.83 6.90 -23.36
C ALA A 221 7.54 7.70 -23.62
N GLY A 222 6.90 8.24 -22.60
CA GLY A 222 5.71 9.10 -22.72
C GLY A 222 4.37 8.35 -22.70
N PHE A 223 4.36 7.07 -22.33
CA PHE A 223 3.11 6.35 -22.11
C PHE A 223 2.29 7.03 -21.01
N GLN A 224 1.02 7.26 -21.26
CA GLN A 224 0.08 7.77 -20.27
C GLN A 224 -1.00 6.71 -20.03
N ASN A 225 -1.21 6.37 -18.78
CA ASN A 225 -2.31 5.50 -18.41
C ASN A 225 -3.63 6.29 -18.49
N ASN A 226 -4.27 6.24 -19.65
CA ASN A 226 -5.58 6.85 -19.89
C ASN A 226 -6.72 5.85 -19.67
N VAL A 227 -6.44 4.72 -19.02
CA VAL A 227 -7.45 3.71 -18.75
C VAL A 227 -8.41 4.28 -17.70
N THR A 228 -9.54 4.75 -18.14
CA THR A 228 -10.74 4.78 -17.32
C THR A 228 -10.91 3.35 -16.81
N SER A 229 -10.81 3.18 -15.50
CA SER A 229 -10.92 1.90 -14.83
C SER A 229 -12.05 1.09 -15.44
N SER A 230 -11.73 0.11 -16.27
CA SER A 230 -12.70 -0.93 -16.60
C SER A 230 -12.94 -1.67 -15.31
N ALA A 231 -14.17 -1.59 -14.81
CA ALA A 231 -14.57 -2.05 -13.50
C ALA A 231 -14.10 -3.48 -13.25
N SER A 232 -13.40 -3.67 -12.16
CA SER A 232 -13.23 -5.00 -11.57
C SER A 232 -14.42 -5.29 -10.67
N ASP A 233 -14.82 -6.54 -10.56
CA ASP A 233 -15.78 -6.94 -9.56
C ASP A 233 -15.19 -6.84 -8.15
N PHE A 234 -16.08 -6.76 -7.16
CA PHE A 234 -15.71 -6.63 -5.77
C PHE A 234 -14.82 -7.77 -5.25
N PHE A 235 -15.05 -9.01 -5.71
CA PHE A 235 -14.30 -10.18 -5.24
C PHE A 235 -12.87 -10.17 -5.75
N SER A 236 -12.62 -9.66 -6.95
CA SER A 236 -11.27 -9.46 -7.49
C SER A 236 -10.47 -8.47 -6.62
N SER A 237 -11.08 -7.35 -6.23
CA SER A 237 -10.47 -6.40 -5.29
C SER A 237 -10.23 -7.03 -3.91
N LEU A 238 -11.20 -7.79 -3.39
CA LEU A 238 -11.09 -8.46 -2.10
C LEU A 238 -9.98 -9.54 -2.10
N ARG A 239 -9.83 -10.25 -3.21
CA ARG A 239 -8.75 -11.23 -3.37
C ARG A 239 -7.38 -10.57 -3.28
N MET A 240 -7.16 -9.47 -3.99
CA MET A 240 -5.94 -8.68 -3.90
C MET A 240 -5.69 -8.20 -2.47
N ASN A 241 -6.69 -7.56 -1.85
CA ASN A 241 -6.60 -7.04 -0.48
C ASN A 241 -6.25 -8.13 0.55
N SER A 242 -6.72 -9.36 0.33
CA SER A 242 -6.40 -10.53 1.17
C SER A 242 -4.91 -10.90 1.11
N ILE A 243 -4.31 -10.89 -0.09
CA ILE A 243 -2.90 -11.21 -0.29
C ILE A 243 -2.03 -10.06 0.24
N GLU A 244 -2.39 -8.81 -0.11
CA GLU A 244 -1.73 -7.59 0.39
C GLU A 244 -1.69 -7.57 1.92
N GLY A 245 -2.80 -7.91 2.58
CA GLY A 245 -2.89 -7.96 4.04
C GLY A 245 -1.93 -8.97 4.67
N LYS A 246 -1.77 -10.15 4.06
CA LYS A 246 -0.80 -11.16 4.51
C LYS A 246 0.64 -10.66 4.36
N ILE A 247 0.96 -10.04 3.23
CA ILE A 247 2.28 -9.46 2.98
C ILE A 247 2.55 -8.32 3.96
N ALA A 248 1.58 -7.43 4.19
CA ALA A 248 1.73 -6.33 5.15
C ALA A 248 2.02 -6.82 6.57
N LEU A 249 1.30 -7.85 7.03
CA LEU A 249 1.59 -8.46 8.34
C LEU A 249 2.99 -9.08 8.39
N MET A 250 3.42 -9.72 7.31
CA MET A 250 4.77 -10.27 7.19
C MET A 250 5.83 -9.17 7.31
N LEU A 251 5.65 -8.04 6.62
CA LEU A 251 6.55 -6.89 6.66
C LEU A 251 6.57 -6.21 8.05
N LEU A 252 5.40 -6.01 8.65
CA LEU A 252 5.26 -5.30 9.94
C LEU A 252 5.70 -6.15 11.14
N MET A 253 5.66 -7.46 11.01
CA MET A 253 5.98 -8.41 12.08
C MET A 253 7.42 -8.95 12.00
N TYR A 254 8.16 -8.62 10.94
CA TYR A 254 9.52 -9.12 10.75
C TYR A 254 10.43 -8.71 11.91
N HIS A 255 11.13 -9.68 12.50
CA HIS A 255 12.02 -9.54 13.67
C HIS A 255 11.34 -9.06 14.98
N GLU A 256 10.02 -8.91 15.01
CA GLU A 256 9.33 -8.41 16.21
C GLU A 256 8.95 -9.54 17.17
N ASP A 257 8.56 -10.69 16.63
CA ASP A 257 8.18 -11.87 17.41
C ASP A 257 8.65 -13.13 16.67
N GLU A 258 9.72 -13.75 17.17
CA GLU A 258 10.30 -14.96 16.59
C GLU A 258 9.33 -16.16 16.59
N HIS A 259 8.30 -16.13 17.43
CA HIS A 259 7.28 -17.17 17.50
C HIS A 259 6.12 -16.92 16.54
N SER A 260 6.00 -15.71 15.99
CA SER A 260 4.97 -15.40 15.01
C SER A 260 5.28 -16.08 13.67
N ARG A 261 4.26 -16.77 13.13
CA ARG A 261 4.38 -17.33 11.78
C ARG A 261 4.71 -16.27 10.71
N TYR A 262 4.34 -15.01 10.94
CA TYR A 262 4.59 -13.92 9.99
C TYR A 262 6.03 -13.44 9.99
N SER A 263 6.72 -13.49 11.15
CA SER A 263 8.12 -13.05 11.27
C SER A 263 9.06 -13.86 10.36
N ASN A 264 8.84 -15.16 10.25
CA ASN A 264 9.70 -16.05 9.47
C ASN A 264 9.30 -16.17 7.99
N MET A 265 8.10 -15.70 7.61
CA MET A 265 7.61 -15.83 6.24
C MET A 265 8.41 -14.95 5.27
N LEU A 266 8.89 -13.79 5.71
CA LEU A 266 9.64 -12.87 4.85
C LEU A 266 10.95 -13.50 4.37
N ASP A 267 11.69 -14.18 5.25
CA ASP A 267 12.94 -14.86 4.88
C ASP A 267 12.71 -15.95 3.83
N MET A 268 11.56 -16.64 3.89
CA MET A 268 11.20 -17.69 2.91
C MET A 268 10.93 -17.14 1.51
N VAL A 269 10.58 -15.86 1.38
CA VAL A 269 10.20 -15.22 0.11
C VAL A 269 11.04 -13.98 -0.20
N ALA A 270 12.16 -13.79 0.49
CA ALA A 270 13.00 -12.61 0.37
C ALA A 270 13.51 -12.36 -1.06
N ASP A 271 13.71 -13.44 -1.83
CA ASP A 271 14.09 -13.42 -3.25
C ASP A 271 12.89 -13.34 -4.22
N ARG A 272 11.66 -13.27 -3.70
CA ARG A 272 10.40 -13.37 -4.47
C ARG A 272 9.46 -12.22 -4.16
N ASN A 273 10.01 -11.02 -4.14
CA ASN A 273 9.30 -9.80 -3.74
C ASN A 273 8.39 -9.20 -4.83
N PHE A 274 8.08 -9.99 -5.85
CA PHE A 274 7.08 -9.68 -6.86
C PHE A 274 6.08 -10.85 -6.97
N VAL A 275 4.81 -10.54 -6.81
CA VAL A 275 3.73 -11.54 -6.80
C VAL A 275 2.75 -11.21 -7.91
N GLN A 276 2.42 -12.22 -8.70
CA GLN A 276 1.36 -12.12 -9.69
C GLN A 276 0.16 -12.96 -9.28
N VAL A 277 -1.03 -12.41 -9.46
CA VAL A 277 -2.31 -13.04 -9.14
C VAL A 277 -3.12 -13.16 -10.40
N ARG A 278 -3.54 -14.38 -10.73
CA ARG A 278 -4.47 -14.66 -11.80
C ARG A 278 -5.85 -14.93 -11.21
N MET A 279 -6.87 -14.31 -11.74
CA MET A 279 -8.27 -14.47 -11.32
C MET A 279 -9.21 -14.81 -12.48
N SER A 280 -8.64 -14.97 -13.68
CA SER A 280 -9.36 -15.44 -14.87
C SER A 280 -8.46 -16.32 -15.70
N PRO A 281 -8.96 -17.43 -16.29
CA PRO A 281 -8.19 -18.24 -17.23
C PRO A 281 -7.88 -17.50 -18.55
N PHE A 282 -8.58 -16.40 -18.81
CA PHE A 282 -8.51 -15.66 -20.08
C PHE A 282 -7.63 -14.41 -20.02
N VAL A 283 -6.90 -14.20 -18.93
CA VAL A 283 -6.07 -13.00 -18.74
C VAL A 283 -5.06 -12.77 -19.89
N GLY A 284 -4.48 -13.84 -20.44
CA GLY A 284 -3.58 -13.74 -21.58
C GLY A 284 -4.31 -13.33 -22.87
N GLU A 285 -5.48 -13.92 -23.12
CA GLU A 285 -6.29 -13.67 -24.30
C GLU A 285 -6.91 -12.25 -24.29
N HIS A 286 -7.53 -11.87 -23.18
CA HIS A 286 -8.28 -10.61 -23.08
C HIS A 286 -7.38 -9.39 -22.93
N LEU A 287 -6.28 -9.52 -22.19
CA LEU A 287 -5.40 -8.39 -21.86
C LEU A 287 -4.03 -8.45 -22.54
N GLY A 288 -3.76 -9.52 -23.32
CA GLY A 288 -2.45 -9.75 -23.90
C GLY A 288 -1.33 -9.96 -22.86
N LEU A 289 -1.71 -10.32 -21.62
CA LEU A 289 -0.78 -10.49 -20.51
C LEU A 289 -0.30 -11.94 -20.44
N HIS A 290 0.67 -12.27 -21.27
CA HIS A 290 1.28 -13.61 -21.31
C HIS A 290 2.26 -13.88 -20.17
N VAL A 291 2.32 -13.00 -19.17
CA VAL A 291 3.19 -13.17 -17.99
C VAL A 291 2.86 -14.44 -17.21
N PHE A 292 1.61 -14.88 -17.25
CA PHE A 292 1.14 -16.09 -16.57
C PHE A 292 1.38 -17.37 -17.36
N ASP A 293 1.63 -17.29 -18.68
CA ASP A 293 1.80 -18.46 -19.54
C ASP A 293 3.04 -19.29 -19.20
N ARG A 294 4.03 -18.66 -18.54
CA ARG A 294 5.26 -19.32 -18.13
C ARG A 294 5.13 -20.07 -16.80
N THR A 295 4.15 -19.72 -15.99
CA THR A 295 4.00 -20.19 -14.62
C THR A 295 2.81 -21.10 -14.44
N ILE A 296 1.85 -21.03 -15.36
CA ILE A 296 0.58 -21.75 -15.29
C ILE A 296 0.30 -22.34 -16.67
N THR A 297 0.29 -23.65 -16.77
CA THR A 297 -0.05 -24.30 -18.03
C THR A 297 -1.53 -24.14 -18.32
N PRO A 298 -1.92 -23.89 -19.59
CA PRO A 298 -3.33 -23.74 -19.98
C PRO A 298 -4.22 -24.96 -19.61
N ASP A 299 -3.59 -26.13 -19.44
CA ASP A 299 -4.28 -27.39 -19.23
C ASP A 299 -4.94 -27.54 -17.85
N TYR A 300 -4.60 -26.70 -16.87
CA TYR A 300 -5.13 -26.86 -15.51
C TYR A 300 -6.40 -26.07 -15.20
N GLY A 301 -6.87 -25.21 -16.10
CA GLY A 301 -8.19 -24.55 -15.99
C GLY A 301 -8.46 -23.73 -14.72
N PHE A 302 -7.45 -23.55 -13.85
CA PHE A 302 -7.60 -22.78 -12.64
C PHE A 302 -7.68 -21.30 -12.95
N PHE A 303 -8.76 -20.67 -12.52
CA PHE A 303 -8.95 -19.25 -12.69
C PHE A 303 -8.36 -18.42 -11.53
N ASP A 304 -8.00 -19.06 -10.41
CA ASP A 304 -7.47 -18.38 -9.23
C ASP A 304 -6.13 -18.99 -8.83
N ASP A 305 -5.04 -18.24 -9.06
CA ASP A 305 -3.69 -18.66 -8.72
C ASP A 305 -2.81 -17.48 -8.30
N THR A 306 -1.83 -17.76 -7.45
CA THR A 306 -0.89 -16.77 -6.93
C THR A 306 0.55 -17.29 -7.08
N VAL A 307 1.37 -16.57 -7.81
CA VAL A 307 2.75 -16.94 -8.10
C VAL A 307 3.72 -15.91 -7.52
N TRP A 308 4.63 -16.39 -6.69
CA TRP A 308 5.74 -15.60 -6.13
C TRP A 308 6.94 -15.74 -7.05
N ILE A 309 7.29 -14.65 -7.73
CA ILE A 309 8.27 -14.66 -8.81
C ILE A 309 9.65 -14.32 -8.28
N PRO A 310 10.65 -15.21 -8.44
CA PRO A 310 12.02 -14.89 -8.11
C PRO A 310 12.50 -13.64 -8.84
N GLN A 311 13.10 -12.73 -8.10
CA GLN A 311 13.62 -11.48 -8.61
C GLN A 311 15.14 -11.47 -8.56
N VAL A 312 15.73 -10.79 -9.54
CA VAL A 312 17.17 -10.51 -9.59
C VAL A 312 17.36 -9.03 -9.91
N PRO A 313 18.46 -8.41 -9.44
CA PRO A 313 18.74 -7.03 -9.79
C PRO A 313 19.05 -6.89 -11.28
N ASN A 314 18.59 -5.79 -11.90
CA ASN A 314 18.89 -5.50 -13.29
C ASN A 314 20.34 -5.05 -13.43
N ASN A 315 21.19 -5.94 -13.93
CA ASN A 315 22.61 -5.71 -14.26
C ASN A 315 23.07 -6.63 -15.38
N GLU A 316 24.28 -6.41 -15.89
CA GLU A 316 24.83 -7.18 -17.00
C GLU A 316 24.99 -8.68 -16.68
N ALA A 317 25.32 -9.00 -15.41
CA ALA A 317 25.47 -10.39 -14.99
C ALA A 317 24.15 -11.18 -15.09
N ASN A 318 23.03 -10.50 -14.94
CA ASN A 318 21.68 -11.06 -15.08
C ASN A 318 21.08 -10.84 -16.48
N GLY A 319 21.86 -10.31 -17.43
CA GLY A 319 21.42 -10.08 -18.81
C GLY A 319 20.56 -8.81 -18.99
N PHE A 320 20.65 -7.86 -18.06
CA PHE A 320 19.90 -6.60 -18.11
C PHE A 320 20.87 -5.40 -18.15
N LYS A 321 20.39 -4.28 -18.66
CA LYS A 321 21.06 -2.99 -18.44
C LYS A 321 21.04 -2.65 -16.95
N ALA A 322 22.12 -2.06 -16.45
CA ALA A 322 22.20 -1.67 -15.04
C ALA A 322 21.04 -0.73 -14.65
N CYS A 323 20.36 -1.09 -13.57
CA CYS A 323 19.24 -0.30 -13.05
C CYS A 323 19.70 1.11 -12.66
N PRO A 324 19.10 2.18 -13.21
CA PRO A 324 19.53 3.54 -12.91
C PRO A 324 19.27 3.96 -11.46
N LEU A 325 18.35 3.29 -10.76
CA LEU A 325 18.02 3.62 -9.37
C LEU A 325 18.99 2.97 -8.37
N CYS A 326 19.19 1.63 -8.42
CA CYS A 326 20.06 0.92 -7.48
C CYS A 326 21.44 0.55 -8.05
N GLY A 327 21.80 1.05 -9.23
CA GLY A 327 23.08 0.71 -9.87
C GLY A 327 23.25 -0.78 -10.19
N GLY A 328 22.16 -1.55 -10.20
CA GLY A 328 22.18 -2.99 -10.45
C GLY A 328 22.54 -3.83 -9.23
N THR A 329 22.58 -3.27 -8.03
CA THR A 329 22.90 -3.99 -6.80
C THR A 329 21.67 -4.67 -6.17
N GLY A 330 20.49 -4.08 -6.34
CA GLY A 330 19.28 -4.46 -5.61
C GLY A 330 19.29 -4.09 -4.13
N ASP A 331 20.36 -3.47 -3.65
CA ASP A 331 20.51 -3.11 -2.22
C ASP A 331 19.68 -1.88 -1.87
N LEU A 332 18.59 -2.10 -1.16
CA LEU A 332 17.66 -1.05 -0.74
C LEU A 332 18.20 -0.23 0.44
N LEU A 333 19.08 -0.80 1.28
CA LEU A 333 19.69 -0.03 2.37
C LEU A 333 20.66 1.01 1.85
N ALA A 334 21.37 0.72 0.75
CA ALA A 334 22.24 1.69 0.10
C ALA A 334 21.48 2.88 -0.48
N LEU A 335 20.17 2.74 -0.72
CA LEU A 335 19.31 3.82 -1.22
C LEU A 335 18.80 4.75 -0.13
N LYS A 336 18.88 4.35 1.14
CA LYS A 336 18.45 5.18 2.27
C LYS A 336 19.24 6.48 2.31
N GLY A 337 18.53 7.61 2.23
CA GLY A 337 19.11 8.94 2.21
C GLY A 337 19.86 9.33 0.93
N SER A 338 19.99 8.42 -0.06
CA SER A 338 20.66 8.72 -1.32
C SER A 338 19.75 9.39 -2.36
N ILE A 339 18.42 9.23 -2.21
CA ILE A 339 17.44 9.83 -3.11
C ILE A 339 17.23 11.28 -2.71
N ALA A 340 17.72 12.21 -3.52
CA ALA A 340 17.64 13.64 -3.24
C ALA A 340 16.20 14.17 -3.34
N ASP A 341 15.52 13.84 -4.43
CA ASP A 341 14.13 14.23 -4.67
C ASP A 341 13.34 13.00 -5.17
N THR A 342 12.29 12.64 -4.45
CA THR A 342 11.47 11.47 -4.79
C THR A 342 10.54 11.70 -5.97
N ARG A 343 10.45 12.94 -6.47
CA ARG A 343 9.68 13.31 -7.68
C ARG A 343 10.40 12.91 -8.97
N GLU A 344 11.70 12.68 -8.89
CA GLU A 344 12.50 12.14 -10.00
C GLU A 344 12.21 10.63 -10.11
N VAL A 345 11.30 10.28 -11.01
CA VAL A 345 10.79 8.91 -11.21
C VAL A 345 11.31 8.32 -12.51
#